data_36c06cbcd6b93a0f023eba88f04a5a71
#
_entry.id   36c06cbcd6b93a0f023eba88f04a5a71
#
_cell.length_a   1.000
_cell.length_b   1.000
_cell.length_c   1.000
_cell.angle_alpha   90.00
_cell.angle_beta   90.00
_cell.angle_gamma   90.00
#
_symmetry.space_group_name_H-M   'P 1'
#
loop_
_entity.id
_entity.type
_entity.pdbx_description
1 polymer ?
#
loop_
_entity_poly.entity_id
_entity_poly.type
_entity_poly.pdbx_seq_one_letter_code
_entity_poly.pdbx_strand_id
1 'polypeptide(L)'
;MSKRIVRNIFENVNEENIALTSEIGSSLIYKDLKLFIDKISKQLAGNEISNKDRAAIVLPNGPYMASSFLAISSYMSAAPLNPSYKSEEYEFYLKDLNPKIVLVEKNSGNPVVDVAKKLKIELCEINPEKDGPSGIFNIFDKESEYSLPEESDESLVLHTSGTTSRPKIVPLTNKNIFSSAENISKSLNLSEDDHCLNIMPLFHIHGLIAILASSMKVGASVCASN
;
A
#
# COMPACT_ATOMS: atom_id res chain seq x y z
N MET A 1 -23.99 8.52 -3.76
CA MET A 1 -22.58 8.94 -3.63
C MET A 1 -21.75 7.67 -3.49
N SER A 2 -20.63 7.59 -4.19
CA SER A 2 -19.69 6.49 -4.02
C SER A 2 -19.13 6.46 -2.61
N LYS A 3 -18.82 5.25 -2.07
CA LYS A 3 -18.22 5.11 -0.74
C LYS A 3 -16.84 5.79 -0.71
N ARG A 4 -16.51 6.45 0.39
CA ARG A 4 -15.20 7.08 0.63
C ARG A 4 -14.19 6.05 1.14
N ILE A 5 -13.84 5.10 0.27
CA ILE A 5 -12.83 4.08 0.53
C ILE A 5 -11.62 4.29 -0.38
N VAL A 6 -10.46 3.74 0.02
CA VAL A 6 -9.19 3.94 -0.71
C VAL A 6 -9.32 3.50 -2.16
N ARG A 7 -9.96 2.36 -2.42
CA ARG A 7 -10.23 1.86 -3.78
C ARG A 7 -10.91 2.89 -4.69
N ASN A 8 -11.76 3.75 -4.15
CA ASN A 8 -12.52 4.74 -4.92
C ASN A 8 -11.80 6.10 -5.04
N ILE A 9 -10.56 6.22 -4.53
CA ILE A 9 -9.77 7.44 -4.70
C ILE A 9 -9.63 7.80 -6.18
N PHE A 10 -9.38 6.80 -7.04
CA PHE A 10 -9.19 6.96 -8.49
C PHE A 10 -10.35 6.38 -9.32
N GLU A 11 -11.58 6.41 -8.78
CA GLU A 11 -12.76 5.86 -9.48
C GLU A 11 -13.08 6.62 -10.77
N ASN A 12 -12.97 7.95 -10.74
CA ASN A 12 -13.39 8.85 -11.82
C ASN A 12 -12.20 9.42 -12.64
N VAL A 13 -11.09 8.71 -12.72
CA VAL A 13 -9.92 9.12 -13.50
C VAL A 13 -9.97 8.49 -14.89
N ASN A 14 -9.29 9.12 -15.85
CA ASN A 14 -9.10 8.51 -17.17
C ASN A 14 -8.22 7.25 -17.03
N GLU A 15 -8.75 6.10 -17.42
CA GLU A 15 -8.11 4.80 -17.25
C GLU A 15 -6.85 4.61 -18.10
N GLU A 16 -6.73 5.35 -19.21
CA GLU A 16 -5.57 5.30 -20.10
C GLU A 16 -4.41 6.21 -19.61
N ASN A 17 -4.65 7.06 -18.60
CA ASN A 17 -3.59 7.88 -18.02
C ASN A 17 -2.59 7.00 -17.26
N ILE A 18 -1.34 7.45 -17.24
CA ILE A 18 -0.28 6.82 -16.45
C ILE A 18 -0.55 7.07 -14.96
N ALA A 19 -0.56 6.00 -14.17
CA ALA A 19 -0.68 6.05 -12.71
C ALA A 19 0.69 6.05 -12.02
N LEU A 20 1.52 5.05 -12.33
CA LEU A 20 2.85 4.89 -11.74
C LEU A 20 3.93 4.82 -12.82
N THR A 21 5.04 5.49 -12.55
CA THR A 21 6.29 5.35 -13.29
C THR A 21 7.42 4.99 -12.35
N SER A 22 8.51 4.48 -12.90
CA SER A 22 9.76 4.26 -12.19
C SER A 22 10.94 4.47 -13.13
N GLU A 23 12.13 4.50 -12.59
CA GLU A 23 13.37 4.60 -13.39
C GLU A 23 13.62 3.35 -14.24
N ILE A 24 13.03 2.22 -13.87
CA ILE A 24 13.22 0.92 -14.50
C ILE A 24 11.84 0.28 -14.75
N GLY A 25 11.63 -0.21 -15.98
CA GLY A 25 10.38 -0.87 -16.37
C GLY A 25 9.41 0.03 -17.12
N SER A 26 8.31 -0.54 -17.56
CA SER A 26 7.24 0.22 -18.24
C SER A 26 6.31 0.89 -17.23
N SER A 27 5.68 1.97 -17.67
CA SER A 27 4.68 2.68 -16.87
C SER A 27 3.43 1.83 -16.64
N LEU A 28 2.79 2.02 -15.50
CA LEU A 28 1.53 1.39 -15.15
C LEU A 28 0.39 2.40 -15.34
N ILE A 29 -0.59 2.09 -16.17
CA ILE A 29 -1.79 2.92 -16.39
C ILE A 29 -2.85 2.64 -15.31
N TYR A 30 -3.81 3.56 -15.13
CA TYR A 30 -4.88 3.41 -14.13
C TYR A 30 -5.74 2.18 -14.34
N LYS A 31 -6.03 1.81 -15.59
CA LYS A 31 -6.78 0.59 -15.93
C LYS A 31 -6.11 -0.66 -15.34
N ASP A 32 -4.81 -0.81 -15.59
CA ASP A 32 -4.06 -1.98 -15.12
C ASP A 32 -3.86 -1.95 -13.59
N LEU A 33 -3.70 -0.76 -13.00
CA LEU A 33 -3.68 -0.60 -11.54
C LEU A 33 -5.00 -1.04 -10.90
N LYS A 34 -6.16 -0.67 -11.47
CA LYS A 34 -7.48 -1.10 -10.96
C LYS A 34 -7.64 -2.62 -11.05
N LEU A 35 -7.24 -3.22 -12.17
CA LEU A 35 -7.26 -4.68 -12.36
C LEU A 35 -6.33 -5.40 -11.37
N PHE A 36 -5.14 -4.85 -11.16
CA PHE A 36 -4.19 -5.37 -10.19
C PHE A 36 -4.74 -5.33 -8.76
N ILE A 37 -5.34 -4.21 -8.34
CA ILE A 37 -5.97 -4.08 -7.01
C ILE A 37 -7.10 -5.11 -6.82
N ASP A 38 -7.92 -5.32 -7.85
CA ASP A 38 -8.98 -6.31 -7.82
C ASP A 38 -8.42 -7.74 -7.67
N LYS A 39 -7.39 -8.06 -8.45
CA LYS A 39 -6.69 -9.35 -8.40
C LYS A 39 -6.09 -9.63 -7.02
N ILE A 40 -5.35 -8.67 -6.45
CA ILE A 40 -4.78 -8.81 -5.10
C ILE A 40 -5.87 -9.02 -4.04
N SER A 41 -6.97 -8.27 -4.13
CA SER A 41 -8.12 -8.44 -3.21
C SER A 41 -8.72 -9.85 -3.29
N LYS A 42 -8.88 -10.40 -4.51
CA LYS A 42 -9.34 -11.77 -4.74
C LYS A 42 -8.37 -12.82 -4.20
N GLN A 43 -7.07 -12.59 -4.39
CA GLN A 43 -6.03 -13.48 -3.88
C GLN A 43 -6.00 -13.51 -2.34
N LEU A 44 -6.13 -12.36 -1.69
CA LEU A 44 -6.23 -12.27 -0.22
C LEU A 44 -7.46 -13.03 0.29
N ALA A 45 -8.64 -12.77 -0.28
CA ALA A 45 -9.88 -13.45 0.09
C ALA A 45 -9.82 -14.96 -0.16
N GLY A 46 -9.20 -15.39 -1.26
CA GLY A 46 -8.99 -16.80 -1.60
C GLY A 46 -8.14 -17.57 -0.58
N ASN A 47 -7.30 -16.86 0.17
CA ASN A 47 -6.43 -17.42 1.20
C ASN A 47 -6.90 -17.10 2.64
N GLU A 48 -8.21 -16.89 2.80
CA GLU A 48 -8.85 -16.69 4.11
C GLU A 48 -8.32 -15.47 4.90
N ILE A 49 -7.82 -14.47 4.16
CA ILE A 49 -7.41 -13.19 4.73
C ILE A 49 -8.58 -12.23 4.61
N SER A 50 -9.06 -11.76 5.77
CA SER A 50 -10.23 -10.90 5.88
C SER A 50 -9.88 -9.42 5.60
N ASN A 51 -10.87 -8.66 5.13
CA ASN A 51 -10.76 -7.21 5.04
C ASN A 51 -10.69 -6.50 6.42
N LYS A 52 -10.73 -7.23 7.51
CA LYS A 52 -10.52 -6.74 8.90
C LYS A 52 -9.12 -7.08 9.44
N ASP A 53 -8.34 -7.83 8.68
CA ASP A 53 -6.98 -8.16 9.05
C ASP A 53 -6.01 -7.01 8.72
N ARG A 54 -4.77 -7.13 9.20
CA ARG A 54 -3.66 -6.21 8.91
C ARG A 54 -2.58 -6.92 8.11
N ALA A 55 -1.97 -6.21 7.18
CA ALA A 55 -0.77 -6.65 6.47
C ALA A 55 0.39 -5.71 6.77
N ALA A 56 1.48 -6.21 7.32
CA ALA A 56 2.73 -5.47 7.37
C ALA A 56 3.37 -5.49 5.96
N ILE A 57 3.89 -4.34 5.50
CA ILE A 57 4.55 -4.23 4.20
C ILE A 57 6.00 -3.82 4.44
N VAL A 58 6.94 -4.66 4.03
CA VAL A 58 8.37 -4.43 4.19
C VAL A 58 9.04 -4.56 2.82
N LEU A 59 8.95 -3.49 2.06
CA LEU A 59 9.50 -3.38 0.71
C LEU A 59 10.39 -2.13 0.61
N PRO A 60 11.41 -2.14 -0.23
CA PRO A 60 12.15 -0.93 -0.55
C PRO A 60 11.21 0.12 -1.16
N ASN A 61 11.61 1.38 -1.09
CA ASN A 61 10.89 2.45 -1.77
C ASN A 61 10.81 2.14 -3.27
N GLY A 62 9.77 2.61 -3.95
CA GLY A 62 9.63 2.34 -5.38
C GLY A 62 8.22 1.89 -5.78
N PRO A 63 8.03 1.51 -7.05
CA PRO A 63 6.70 1.23 -7.61
C PRO A 63 6.00 0.04 -6.96
N TYR A 64 6.75 -0.99 -6.54
CA TYR A 64 6.17 -2.15 -5.85
C TYR A 64 5.66 -1.81 -4.45
N MET A 65 6.34 -0.91 -3.73
CA MET A 65 5.85 -0.41 -2.45
C MET A 65 4.59 0.46 -2.63
N ALA A 66 4.58 1.34 -3.64
CA ALA A 66 3.44 2.19 -3.95
C ALA A 66 2.20 1.38 -4.32
N SER A 67 2.32 0.43 -5.24
CA SER A 67 1.22 -0.43 -5.67
C SER A 67 0.76 -1.40 -4.56
N SER A 68 1.70 -1.93 -3.75
CA SER A 68 1.35 -2.74 -2.56
C SER A 68 0.50 -1.96 -1.58
N PHE A 69 0.89 -0.72 -1.26
CA PHE A 69 0.09 0.14 -0.39
C PHE A 69 -1.31 0.35 -0.96
N LEU A 70 -1.44 0.72 -2.24
CA LEU A 70 -2.74 0.96 -2.88
C LEU A 70 -3.60 -0.31 -2.90
N ALA A 71 -3.02 -1.47 -3.21
CA ALA A 71 -3.76 -2.72 -3.28
C ALA A 71 -4.21 -3.21 -1.90
N ILE A 72 -3.31 -3.25 -0.93
CA ILE A 72 -3.61 -3.71 0.43
C ILE A 72 -4.61 -2.76 1.11
N SER A 73 -4.37 -1.44 1.07
CA SER A 73 -5.25 -0.46 1.71
C SER A 73 -6.63 -0.34 1.05
N SER A 74 -6.79 -0.85 -0.18
CA SER A 74 -8.08 -0.97 -0.87
C SER A 74 -8.94 -2.12 -0.38
N TYR A 75 -8.36 -3.09 0.32
CA TYR A 75 -9.04 -4.28 0.81
C TYR A 75 -9.01 -4.41 2.33
N MET A 76 -7.84 -4.27 2.95
CA MET A 76 -7.60 -4.45 4.37
C MET A 76 -6.67 -3.37 4.92
N SER A 77 -6.26 -3.46 6.18
CA SER A 77 -5.36 -2.48 6.78
C SER A 77 -3.90 -2.70 6.37
N ALA A 78 -3.30 -1.73 5.70
CA ALA A 78 -1.89 -1.69 5.38
C ALA A 78 -1.07 -1.14 6.56
N ALA A 79 0.05 -1.77 6.89
CA ALA A 79 1.00 -1.32 7.90
C ALA A 79 2.42 -1.27 7.30
N PRO A 80 2.76 -0.23 6.53
CA PRO A 80 4.09 -0.04 5.98
C PRO A 80 5.13 0.15 7.08
N LEU A 81 6.22 -0.63 7.02
CA LEU A 81 7.34 -0.57 7.96
C LEU A 81 8.63 -0.17 7.23
N ASN A 82 9.51 0.50 7.94
CA ASN A 82 10.82 0.86 7.40
C ASN A 82 11.64 -0.41 7.08
N PRO A 83 12.06 -0.62 5.82
CA PRO A 83 12.83 -1.81 5.42
C PRO A 83 14.23 -1.87 6.02
N SER A 84 14.70 -0.80 6.64
CA SER A 84 16.01 -0.75 7.32
C SER A 84 15.96 -1.07 8.81
N TYR A 85 14.82 -1.50 9.33
CA TYR A 85 14.72 -1.90 10.75
C TYR A 85 15.54 -3.16 11.03
N LYS A 86 16.03 -3.24 12.28
CA LYS A 86 16.70 -4.42 12.82
C LYS A 86 15.68 -5.43 13.35
N SER A 87 16.14 -6.64 13.65
CA SER A 87 15.30 -7.73 14.15
C SER A 87 14.47 -7.36 15.39
N GLU A 88 15.09 -6.63 16.35
CA GLU A 88 14.42 -6.23 17.60
C GLU A 88 13.30 -5.21 17.33
N GLU A 89 13.50 -4.30 16.38
CA GLU A 89 12.50 -3.32 15.97
C GLU A 89 11.34 -4.02 15.25
N TYR A 90 11.64 -4.94 14.31
CA TYR A 90 10.59 -5.74 13.66
C TYR A 90 9.81 -6.58 14.66
N GLU A 91 10.48 -7.21 15.64
CA GLU A 91 9.78 -8.00 16.67
C GLU A 91 8.83 -7.11 17.48
N PHE A 92 9.25 -5.90 17.84
CA PHE A 92 8.39 -4.94 18.52
C PHE A 92 7.19 -4.55 17.66
N TYR A 93 7.42 -4.09 16.41
CA TYR A 93 6.35 -3.60 15.56
C TYR A 93 5.38 -4.71 15.13
N LEU A 94 5.87 -5.89 14.80
CA LEU A 94 5.00 -7.01 14.41
C LEU A 94 4.16 -7.53 15.57
N LYS A 95 4.67 -7.54 16.81
CA LYS A 95 3.87 -7.86 17.99
C LYS A 95 2.78 -6.83 18.27
N ASP A 96 3.09 -5.55 18.09
CA ASP A 96 2.16 -4.45 18.35
C ASP A 96 1.07 -4.36 17.28
N LEU A 97 1.43 -4.56 16.01
CA LEU A 97 0.51 -4.58 14.86
C LEU A 97 -0.37 -5.83 14.82
N ASN A 98 0.16 -6.97 15.25
CA ASN A 98 -0.46 -8.29 15.13
C ASN A 98 -0.98 -8.56 13.70
N PRO A 99 -0.13 -8.45 12.65
CA PRO A 99 -0.59 -8.59 11.28
C PRO A 99 -0.88 -10.06 10.94
N LYS A 100 -1.80 -10.30 10.01
CA LYS A 100 -2.09 -11.62 9.46
C LYS A 100 -0.98 -12.10 8.53
N ILE A 101 -0.41 -11.18 7.73
CA ILE A 101 0.65 -11.44 6.76
C ILE A 101 1.74 -10.36 6.82
N VAL A 102 2.93 -10.72 6.34
CA VAL A 102 4.03 -9.79 6.06
C VAL A 102 4.38 -9.88 4.58
N LEU A 103 4.20 -8.79 3.83
CA LEU A 103 4.65 -8.68 2.45
C LEU A 103 6.14 -8.36 2.41
N VAL A 104 6.90 -9.15 1.64
CA VAL A 104 8.34 -8.97 1.41
C VAL A 104 8.70 -9.28 -0.04
N GLU A 105 9.86 -8.83 -0.49
CA GLU A 105 10.41 -9.31 -1.76
C GLU A 105 10.77 -10.80 -1.68
N LYS A 106 10.59 -11.50 -2.79
CA LYS A 106 10.98 -12.91 -2.90
C LYS A 106 12.49 -13.08 -2.65
N ASN A 107 12.81 -14.07 -1.83
CA ASN A 107 14.19 -14.33 -1.39
C ASN A 107 14.84 -13.14 -0.66
N SER A 108 14.05 -12.31 -0.01
CA SER A 108 14.55 -11.17 0.75
C SER A 108 15.47 -11.64 1.88
N GLY A 109 16.67 -11.06 1.95
CA GLY A 109 17.57 -11.19 3.10
C GLY A 109 17.22 -10.29 4.28
N ASN A 110 16.05 -9.64 4.24
CA ASN A 110 15.63 -8.71 5.28
C ASN A 110 15.35 -9.45 6.61
N PRO A 111 15.81 -8.93 7.75
CA PRO A 111 15.61 -9.54 9.07
C PRO A 111 14.14 -9.82 9.43
N VAL A 112 13.19 -9.11 8.83
CA VAL A 112 11.76 -9.33 9.05
C VAL A 112 11.33 -10.76 8.74
N VAL A 113 11.98 -11.44 7.78
CA VAL A 113 11.66 -12.81 7.38
C VAL A 113 11.83 -13.78 8.56
N ASP A 114 12.95 -13.71 9.26
CA ASP A 114 13.21 -14.58 10.42
C ASP A 114 12.32 -14.21 11.61
N VAL A 115 12.04 -12.92 11.80
CA VAL A 115 11.15 -12.45 12.86
C VAL A 115 9.71 -12.91 12.60
N ALA A 116 9.20 -12.82 11.38
CA ALA A 116 7.87 -13.29 11.02
C ALA A 116 7.73 -14.80 11.24
N LYS A 117 8.73 -15.60 10.83
CA LYS A 117 8.79 -17.05 11.11
C LYS A 117 8.76 -17.35 12.60
N LYS A 118 9.57 -16.63 13.39
CA LYS A 118 9.60 -16.76 14.86
C LYS A 118 8.24 -16.47 15.48
N LEU A 119 7.54 -15.46 14.98
CA LEU A 119 6.22 -15.04 15.46
C LEU A 119 5.07 -15.83 14.85
N LYS A 120 5.36 -16.78 13.94
CA LYS A 120 4.37 -17.56 13.19
C LYS A 120 3.38 -16.70 12.38
N ILE A 121 3.87 -15.59 11.84
CA ILE A 121 3.12 -14.74 10.92
C ILE A 121 3.41 -15.23 9.49
N GLU A 122 2.38 -15.33 8.68
CA GLU A 122 2.51 -15.79 7.30
C GLU A 122 3.32 -14.81 6.46
N LEU A 123 4.30 -15.33 5.71
CA LEU A 123 5.10 -14.55 4.77
C LEU A 123 4.43 -14.59 3.40
N CYS A 124 4.22 -13.40 2.86
CA CYS A 124 3.69 -13.20 1.52
C CYS A 124 4.79 -12.60 0.64
N GLU A 125 5.40 -13.44 -0.19
CA GLU A 125 6.47 -12.99 -1.07
C GLU A 125 5.90 -12.42 -2.36
N ILE A 126 6.20 -11.16 -2.67
CA ILE A 126 5.86 -10.60 -3.97
C ILE A 126 6.76 -11.20 -5.06
N ASN A 127 6.15 -11.56 -6.17
CA ASN A 127 6.85 -12.08 -7.34
C ASN A 127 6.62 -11.13 -8.52
N PRO A 128 7.55 -10.18 -8.76
CA PRO A 128 7.41 -9.22 -9.86
C PRO A 128 7.32 -9.91 -11.21
N GLU A 129 6.47 -9.42 -12.10
CA GLU A 129 6.41 -9.86 -13.49
C GLU A 129 7.61 -9.28 -14.25
N LYS A 130 8.46 -10.14 -14.83
CA LYS A 130 9.74 -9.72 -15.44
C LYS A 130 9.59 -8.73 -16.60
N ASP A 131 8.51 -8.87 -17.38
CA ASP A 131 8.25 -8.08 -18.58
C ASP A 131 6.97 -7.23 -18.46
N GLY A 132 6.40 -7.16 -17.24
CA GLY A 132 5.19 -6.41 -16.95
C GLY A 132 5.45 -4.94 -16.57
N PRO A 133 4.37 -4.15 -16.43
CA PRO A 133 4.47 -2.81 -15.87
C PRO A 133 5.05 -2.82 -14.46
N SER A 134 5.86 -1.81 -14.15
CA SER A 134 6.44 -1.64 -12.82
C SER A 134 5.36 -1.56 -11.75
N GLY A 135 5.50 -2.37 -10.70
CA GLY A 135 4.56 -2.40 -9.59
C GLY A 135 3.49 -3.50 -9.67
N ILE A 136 3.46 -4.34 -10.73
CA ILE A 136 2.55 -5.49 -10.81
C ILE A 136 3.25 -6.76 -10.33
N PHE A 137 2.55 -7.52 -9.48
CA PHE A 137 3.04 -8.78 -8.92
C PHE A 137 1.86 -9.71 -8.55
N ASN A 138 2.18 -10.94 -8.20
CA ASN A 138 1.26 -11.90 -7.59
C ASN A 138 1.69 -12.21 -6.18
N ILE A 139 0.73 -12.58 -5.32
CA ILE A 139 0.98 -12.99 -3.94
C ILE A 139 0.52 -14.43 -3.69
N PHE A 140 -0.61 -14.85 -4.26
CA PHE A 140 -1.18 -16.18 -4.13
C PHE A 140 -1.80 -16.64 -5.45
N ASP A 141 -1.96 -17.95 -5.63
CA ASP A 141 -2.59 -18.51 -6.82
C ASP A 141 -4.12 -18.63 -6.70
N LYS A 142 -4.61 -18.84 -5.48
CA LYS A 142 -6.04 -19.02 -5.22
C LYS A 142 -6.76 -17.68 -5.14
N GLU A 143 -7.87 -17.57 -5.84
CA GLU A 143 -8.74 -16.39 -5.86
C GLU A 143 -10.15 -16.74 -5.38
N SER A 144 -10.81 -15.79 -4.73
CA SER A 144 -12.22 -15.86 -4.34
C SER A 144 -12.91 -14.51 -4.44
N GLU A 145 -14.23 -14.51 -4.52
CA GLU A 145 -15.00 -13.28 -4.38
C GLU A 145 -14.79 -12.65 -3.00
N TYR A 146 -14.85 -11.33 -2.94
CA TYR A 146 -14.61 -10.58 -1.73
C TYR A 146 -15.63 -9.46 -1.52
N SER A 147 -15.76 -9.00 -0.28
CA SER A 147 -16.55 -7.82 0.07
C SER A 147 -15.66 -6.60 0.22
N LEU A 148 -16.14 -5.45 -0.27
CA LEU A 148 -15.44 -4.18 -0.08
C LEU A 148 -15.48 -3.76 1.40
N PRO A 149 -14.44 -3.06 1.87
CA PRO A 149 -14.44 -2.49 3.20
C PRO A 149 -15.46 -1.36 3.33
N GLU A 150 -15.77 -0.99 4.56
CA GLU A 150 -16.60 0.17 4.88
C GLU A 150 -15.74 1.43 5.08
N GLU A 151 -16.36 2.61 5.01
CA GLU A 151 -15.67 3.90 5.22
C GLU A 151 -15.01 4.01 6.60
N SER A 152 -15.61 3.36 7.60
CA SER A 152 -15.11 3.32 8.99
C SER A 152 -14.05 2.27 9.25
N ASP A 153 -13.81 1.36 8.30
CA ASP A 153 -12.80 0.32 8.45
C ASP A 153 -11.40 0.90 8.42
N GLU A 154 -10.54 0.34 9.25
CA GLU A 154 -9.11 0.65 9.24
C GLU A 154 -8.51 0.26 7.89
N SER A 155 -7.73 1.16 7.30
CA SER A 155 -7.11 0.96 5.99
C SER A 155 -5.60 1.22 6.02
N LEU A 156 -5.12 1.99 6.99
CA LEU A 156 -3.70 2.26 7.19
C LEU A 156 -3.40 2.33 8.69
N VAL A 157 -2.33 1.69 9.10
CA VAL A 157 -1.78 1.83 10.47
C VAL A 157 -0.34 2.31 10.38
N LEU A 158 -0.04 3.37 11.07
CA LEU A 158 1.31 3.90 11.22
C LEU A 158 1.72 3.97 12.69
N HIS A 159 3.02 3.91 12.92
CA HIS A 159 3.58 4.23 14.22
C HIS A 159 4.16 5.64 14.22
N THR A 160 3.80 6.42 15.22
CA THR A 160 4.43 7.73 15.39
C THR A 160 5.65 7.62 16.30
N SER A 161 6.69 8.38 15.95
CA SER A 161 7.79 8.67 16.88
C SER A 161 7.25 9.58 17.98
N GLY A 162 6.62 8.99 18.99
CA GLY A 162 6.13 9.77 20.15
C GLY A 162 7.29 10.44 20.89
N THR A 163 7.04 11.58 21.51
CA THR A 163 7.94 12.24 22.47
C THR A 163 8.18 11.39 23.73
N THR A 164 7.47 10.27 23.87
CA THR A 164 7.58 9.27 24.92
C THR A 164 8.30 8.02 24.39
N SER A 165 8.95 7.28 25.23
CA SER A 165 9.88 6.18 24.94
C SER A 165 9.32 5.00 24.10
N ARG A 166 8.06 5.00 23.69
CA ARG A 166 7.47 3.96 22.84
C ARG A 166 6.62 4.58 21.71
N PRO A 167 6.82 4.13 20.45
CA PRO A 167 5.97 4.51 19.35
C PRO A 167 4.50 4.15 19.63
N LYS A 168 3.58 4.99 19.15
CA LYS A 168 2.13 4.75 19.30
C LYS A 168 1.53 4.37 17.96
N ILE A 169 0.68 3.35 17.97
CA ILE A 169 -0.17 2.99 16.84
C ILE A 169 -1.18 4.12 16.55
N VAL A 170 -1.25 4.52 15.29
CA VAL A 170 -2.23 5.46 14.76
C VAL A 170 -2.99 4.79 13.62
N PRO A 171 -4.19 4.25 13.89
CA PRO A 171 -5.06 3.71 12.86
C PRO A 171 -5.76 4.85 12.10
N LEU A 172 -5.80 4.72 10.77
CA LEU A 172 -6.52 5.61 9.87
C LEU A 172 -7.57 4.82 9.09
N THR A 173 -8.80 5.32 9.08
CA THR A 173 -9.90 4.70 8.35
C THR A 173 -9.83 5.01 6.85
N ASN A 174 -10.53 4.23 6.04
CA ASN A 174 -10.76 4.52 4.62
C ASN A 174 -11.19 5.97 4.39
N LYS A 175 -12.17 6.44 5.18
CA LYS A 175 -12.67 7.82 5.10
C LYS A 175 -11.59 8.86 5.42
N ASN A 176 -10.70 8.59 6.39
CA ASN A 176 -9.61 9.51 6.71
C ASN A 176 -8.66 9.67 5.51
N ILE A 177 -8.25 8.56 4.90
CA ILE A 177 -7.32 8.56 3.77
C ILE A 177 -7.97 9.25 2.58
N PHE A 178 -9.19 8.86 2.20
CA PHE A 178 -9.93 9.44 1.09
C PHE A 178 -10.10 10.95 1.24
N SER A 179 -10.54 11.42 2.43
CA SER A 179 -10.76 12.84 2.70
C SER A 179 -9.45 13.63 2.70
N SER A 180 -8.37 13.06 3.22
CA SER A 180 -7.04 13.69 3.18
C SER A 180 -6.54 13.84 1.75
N ALA A 181 -6.62 12.78 0.94
CA ALA A 181 -6.24 12.82 -0.47
C ALA A 181 -7.03 13.89 -1.24
N GLU A 182 -8.36 13.93 -1.03
CA GLU A 182 -9.23 14.93 -1.66
C GLU A 182 -8.90 16.37 -1.23
N ASN A 183 -8.67 16.61 0.06
CA ASN A 183 -8.37 17.94 0.57
C ASN A 183 -7.00 18.44 0.10
N ILE A 184 -5.99 17.55 0.10
CA ILE A 184 -4.63 17.89 -0.35
C ILE A 184 -4.63 18.18 -1.85
N SER A 185 -5.27 17.34 -2.67
CA SER A 185 -5.33 17.58 -4.11
C SER A 185 -6.00 18.92 -4.45
N LYS A 186 -7.06 19.27 -3.75
CA LYS A 186 -7.72 20.58 -3.90
C LYS A 186 -6.84 21.74 -3.44
N SER A 187 -6.17 21.61 -2.29
CA SER A 187 -5.32 22.68 -1.74
C SER A 187 -4.10 22.97 -2.61
N LEU A 188 -3.58 21.97 -3.28
CA LEU A 188 -2.44 22.10 -4.19
C LEU A 188 -2.87 22.37 -5.65
N ASN A 189 -4.19 22.41 -5.93
CA ASN A 189 -4.76 22.52 -7.28
C ASN A 189 -4.21 21.46 -8.24
N LEU A 190 -4.04 20.22 -7.77
CA LEU A 190 -3.56 19.13 -8.60
C LEU A 190 -4.57 18.80 -9.70
N SER A 191 -4.05 18.38 -10.86
CA SER A 191 -4.81 17.96 -12.03
C SER A 191 -4.27 16.65 -12.60
N GLU A 192 -4.94 16.10 -13.59
CA GLU A 192 -4.50 14.90 -14.30
C GLU A 192 -3.22 15.10 -15.14
N ASP A 193 -2.85 16.35 -15.42
CA ASP A 193 -1.64 16.71 -16.17
C ASP A 193 -0.38 16.72 -15.28
N ASP A 194 -0.53 16.59 -13.96
CA ASP A 194 0.60 16.64 -13.03
C ASP A 194 1.39 15.33 -13.02
N HIS A 195 2.72 15.47 -12.90
CA HIS A 195 3.66 14.37 -12.72
C HIS A 195 4.44 14.56 -11.44
N CYS A 196 4.14 13.78 -10.42
CA CYS A 196 4.75 13.92 -9.11
C CYS A 196 5.95 12.98 -8.94
N LEU A 197 7.11 13.53 -8.55
CA LEU A 197 8.25 12.73 -8.11
C LEU A 197 8.13 12.48 -6.60
N ASN A 198 7.87 11.24 -6.21
CA ASN A 198 7.80 10.84 -4.81
C ASN A 198 9.17 10.36 -4.30
N ILE A 199 9.91 11.27 -3.68
CA ILE A 199 11.19 11.00 -3.00
C ILE A 199 11.01 10.70 -1.50
N MET A 200 9.76 10.80 -1.00
CA MET A 200 9.49 10.54 0.41
C MET A 200 9.35 9.03 0.65
N PRO A 201 9.84 8.54 1.80
CA PRO A 201 9.68 7.13 2.13
C PRO A 201 8.20 6.72 2.16
N LEU A 202 7.89 5.63 1.47
CA LEU A 202 6.53 5.07 1.38
C LEU A 202 6.13 4.23 2.62
N PHE A 203 6.83 4.38 3.72
CA PHE A 203 6.42 3.97 5.07
C PHE A 203 6.09 5.16 5.98
N HIS A 204 6.05 6.37 5.44
CA HIS A 204 5.61 7.59 6.12
C HIS A 204 4.34 8.16 5.49
N ILE A 205 3.48 8.74 6.34
CA ILE A 205 2.20 9.33 5.92
C ILE A 205 2.36 10.36 4.79
N HIS A 206 3.46 11.11 4.77
CA HIS A 206 3.70 12.12 3.74
C HIS A 206 3.80 11.50 2.35
N GLY A 207 4.64 10.48 2.17
CA GLY A 207 4.78 9.78 0.89
C GLY A 207 3.51 9.07 0.46
N LEU A 208 2.81 8.43 1.40
CA LEU A 208 1.61 7.63 1.14
C LEU A 208 0.37 8.48 0.84
N ILE A 209 0.12 9.53 1.62
CA ILE A 209 -1.12 10.29 1.53
C ILE A 209 -0.91 11.62 0.81
N ALA A 210 0.08 12.42 1.26
CA ALA A 210 0.25 13.75 0.72
C ALA A 210 0.79 13.76 -0.72
N ILE A 211 1.50 12.71 -1.13
CA ILE A 211 2.01 12.58 -2.49
C ILE A 211 1.22 11.53 -3.26
N LEU A 212 1.30 10.25 -2.88
CA LEU A 212 0.74 9.17 -3.69
C LEU A 212 -0.78 9.27 -3.80
N ALA A 213 -1.52 9.21 -2.68
CA ALA A 213 -2.97 9.18 -2.70
C ALA A 213 -3.59 10.48 -3.25
N SER A 214 -3.00 11.66 -2.96
CA SER A 214 -3.51 12.94 -3.46
C SER A 214 -3.34 13.11 -4.96
N SER A 215 -2.22 12.66 -5.54
CA SER A 215 -1.99 12.64 -6.99
C SER A 215 -2.94 11.67 -7.68
N MET A 216 -3.08 10.45 -7.14
CA MET A 216 -4.02 9.45 -7.66
C MET A 216 -5.48 9.95 -7.66
N LYS A 217 -5.86 10.81 -6.72
CA LYS A 217 -7.22 11.34 -6.59
C LYS A 217 -7.68 12.15 -7.80
N VAL A 218 -6.75 12.77 -8.50
CA VAL A 218 -7.01 13.61 -9.67
C VAL A 218 -6.59 12.99 -11.01
N GLY A 219 -6.05 11.76 -10.99
CA GLY A 219 -5.58 11.10 -12.20
C GLY A 219 -4.17 11.50 -12.63
N ALA A 220 -3.43 12.18 -11.76
CA ALA A 220 -2.02 12.53 -11.98
C ALA A 220 -1.12 11.29 -11.89
N SER A 221 0.05 11.34 -12.52
CA SER A 221 1.04 10.28 -12.42
C SER A 221 2.01 10.49 -11.26
N VAL A 222 2.52 9.37 -10.72
CA VAL A 222 3.54 9.38 -9.66
C VAL A 222 4.74 8.55 -10.08
N CYS A 223 5.91 9.18 -10.07
CA CYS A 223 7.18 8.49 -10.15
C CYS A 223 7.61 8.10 -8.74
N ALA A 224 7.56 6.82 -8.43
CA ALA A 224 8.06 6.30 -7.16
C ALA A 224 9.55 5.98 -7.31
N SER A 225 10.40 6.85 -6.77
CA SER A 225 11.87 6.66 -6.78
C SER A 225 12.29 5.61 -5.76
N ASN A 226 13.32 4.85 -6.11
CA ASN A 226 14.00 3.91 -5.20
C ASN A 226 14.88 4.63 -4.17
#